data_0b93c0616905ad6a1e6ccc4dd2854c85
#
_entry.id   0b93c0616905ad6a1e6ccc4dd2854c85
#
_cell.length_a   1.000
_cell.length_b   1.000
_cell.length_c   1.000
_cell.angle_alpha   90.00
_cell.angle_beta   90.00
_cell.angle_gamma   90.00
#
_symmetry.space_group_name_H-M   'P 1'
#
loop_
_entity.id
_entity.type
_entity.pdbx_description
1 polymer ?
#
loop_
_entity_poly.entity_id
_entity_poly.type
_entity_poly.pdbx_seq_one_letter_code
_entity_poly.pdbx_strand_id
1 'polypeptide(L)'
;MGMIISGFPCIGKTTLGRQNGISVVDLESTRYKYILDQSIENLESVKLNLNCPRNPKWPENYIEAIEEAKEKYDIIFVLGRYDFNLQMLERGISFWVAYPDPTISQKEEYLERARRRNNPQEFMEIFSANYEKWQNRMDCYRFQK
;
A
#
# COMPACT_ATOMS: atom_id res chain seq x y z
N MET A 1 16.61 5.39 -11.95
CA MET A 1 16.30 4.76 -10.66
C MET A 1 14.88 5.13 -10.22
N GLY A 2 14.08 4.16 -9.86
CA GLY A 2 12.67 4.37 -9.59
C GLY A 2 12.37 5.11 -8.28
N MET A 3 11.28 5.86 -8.28
CA MET A 3 10.76 6.57 -7.11
C MET A 3 9.81 5.66 -6.34
N ILE A 4 10.06 5.47 -5.05
CA ILE A 4 9.20 4.68 -4.16
C ILE A 4 8.14 5.60 -3.56
N ILE A 5 6.87 5.20 -3.65
CA ILE A 5 5.74 5.92 -3.05
C ILE A 5 4.96 4.98 -2.14
N SER A 6 4.96 5.29 -0.84
CA SER A 6 4.09 4.64 0.14
C SER A 6 2.71 5.27 0.04
N GLY A 7 1.73 4.51 -0.45
CA GLY A 7 0.41 5.05 -0.82
C GLY A 7 -0.70 4.61 0.11
N PHE A 8 -1.48 5.57 0.58
CA PHE A 8 -2.72 5.34 1.33
C PHE A 8 -3.70 4.51 0.47
N PRO A 9 -4.54 3.65 1.07
CA PRO A 9 -5.54 2.89 0.32
C PRO A 9 -6.42 3.80 -0.56
N CYS A 10 -6.66 3.40 -1.79
CA CYS A 10 -7.50 4.11 -2.77
C CYS A 10 -6.97 5.50 -3.20
N ILE A 11 -5.67 5.77 -3.03
CA ILE A 11 -5.06 7.06 -3.44
C ILE A 11 -4.94 7.23 -4.96
N GLY A 12 -5.24 6.20 -5.75
CA GLY A 12 -5.19 6.27 -7.21
C GLY A 12 -3.97 5.58 -7.85
N LYS A 13 -3.31 4.68 -7.16
CA LYS A 13 -2.11 3.96 -7.63
C LYS A 13 -2.34 3.26 -8.96
N THR A 14 -3.43 2.51 -9.08
CA THR A 14 -3.76 1.76 -10.30
C THR A 14 -4.07 2.69 -11.48
N THR A 15 -4.76 3.80 -11.20
CA THR A 15 -5.12 4.79 -12.23
C THR A 15 -3.89 5.46 -12.82
N LEU A 16 -2.91 5.82 -12.00
CA LEU A 16 -1.68 6.45 -12.46
C LEU A 16 -0.90 5.54 -13.42
N GLY A 17 -0.87 4.23 -13.15
CA GLY A 17 -0.18 3.25 -14.00
C GLY A 17 -0.76 3.13 -15.41
N ARG A 18 -1.96 3.65 -15.65
CA ARG A 18 -2.60 3.64 -16.97
C ARG A 18 -2.35 4.91 -17.79
N GLN A 19 -1.67 5.89 -17.21
CA GLN A 19 -1.45 7.21 -17.83
C GLN A 19 0.00 7.43 -18.25
N ASN A 20 0.18 8.08 -19.40
CA ASN A 20 1.37 8.88 -19.77
C ASN A 20 2.73 8.19 -20.01
N GLY A 21 2.80 6.94 -20.44
CA GLY A 21 4.09 6.38 -20.88
C GLY A 21 5.18 6.29 -19.80
N ILE A 22 4.84 6.51 -18.53
CA ILE A 22 5.70 6.28 -17.39
C ILE A 22 5.55 4.82 -16.96
N SER A 23 6.65 4.12 -16.69
CA SER A 23 6.56 2.76 -16.18
C SER A 23 6.25 2.78 -14.68
N VAL A 24 5.12 2.22 -14.31
CA VAL A 24 4.61 2.19 -12.93
C VAL A 24 4.29 0.76 -12.53
N VAL A 25 4.67 0.39 -11.33
CA VAL A 25 4.28 -0.89 -10.74
C VAL A 25 3.66 -0.64 -9.36
N ASP A 26 2.58 -1.36 -9.08
CA ASP A 26 1.99 -1.43 -7.74
C ASP A 26 2.36 -2.79 -7.16
N LEU A 27 3.32 -2.79 -6.21
CA LEU A 27 3.75 -4.00 -5.54
C LEU A 27 2.76 -4.34 -4.43
N GLU A 28 1.82 -5.23 -4.73
CA GLU A 28 0.85 -5.70 -3.75
C GLU A 28 1.53 -6.56 -2.69
N SER A 29 1.50 -6.09 -1.45
CA SER A 29 2.23 -6.71 -0.34
C SER A 29 1.71 -8.09 0.07
N THR A 30 0.44 -8.39 -0.21
CA THR A 30 -0.20 -9.63 0.22
C THR A 30 0.53 -10.87 -0.27
N ARG A 31 1.06 -10.83 -1.51
CA ARG A 31 1.80 -11.94 -2.10
C ARG A 31 3.13 -12.24 -1.39
N TYR A 32 3.67 -11.26 -0.68
CA TYR A 32 4.93 -11.39 0.06
C TYR A 32 4.70 -11.70 1.53
N LYS A 33 3.61 -11.18 2.06
CA LYS A 33 3.26 -11.26 3.48
C LYS A 33 2.75 -12.63 3.90
N TYR A 34 2.05 -13.31 2.98
CA TYR A 34 1.43 -14.61 3.23
C TYR A 34 1.95 -15.67 2.29
N ILE A 35 1.86 -16.93 2.72
CA ILE A 35 2.09 -18.07 1.84
C ILE A 35 0.77 -18.35 1.14
N LEU A 36 0.70 -18.08 -0.16
CA LEU A 36 -0.52 -18.19 -0.94
C LEU A 36 -0.48 -19.41 -1.84
N ASP A 37 -1.65 -20.08 -1.97
CA ASP A 37 -1.90 -21.04 -3.03
C ASP A 37 -2.00 -20.27 -4.37
N GLN A 38 -1.42 -20.81 -5.43
CA GLN A 38 -1.46 -20.20 -6.77
C GLN A 38 -2.87 -20.07 -7.33
N SER A 39 -3.84 -20.81 -6.79
CA SER A 39 -5.25 -20.74 -7.17
C SER A 39 -5.99 -19.52 -6.65
N ILE A 40 -5.38 -18.74 -5.74
CA ILE A 40 -6.04 -17.57 -5.14
C ILE A 40 -6.03 -16.40 -6.12
N GLU A 41 -7.22 -16.04 -6.61
CA GLU A 41 -7.39 -14.92 -7.54
C GLU A 41 -7.73 -13.62 -6.82
N ASN A 42 -8.42 -13.68 -5.68
CA ASN A 42 -8.87 -12.50 -4.93
C ASN A 42 -8.00 -12.26 -3.70
N LEU A 43 -7.04 -11.33 -3.82
CA LEU A 43 -6.12 -10.97 -2.75
C LEU A 43 -6.81 -10.26 -1.58
N GLU A 44 -7.94 -9.59 -1.82
CA GLU A 44 -8.65 -8.88 -0.75
C GLU A 44 -9.24 -9.86 0.26
N SER A 45 -9.72 -11.03 -0.18
CA SER A 45 -10.21 -12.05 0.73
C SER A 45 -9.10 -12.65 1.59
N VAL A 46 -7.87 -12.71 1.07
CA VAL A 46 -6.69 -13.20 1.80
C VAL A 46 -6.31 -12.25 2.93
N LYS A 47 -6.37 -10.94 2.70
CA LYS A 47 -6.01 -9.93 3.70
C LYS A 47 -6.81 -10.07 5.00
N LEU A 48 -8.03 -10.55 4.90
CA LEU A 48 -8.94 -10.71 6.04
C LEU A 48 -9.00 -12.15 6.56
N ASN A 49 -8.29 -13.08 5.93
CA ASN A 49 -8.29 -14.47 6.34
C ASN A 49 -7.19 -14.71 7.38
N LEU A 50 -7.60 -14.78 8.65
CA LEU A 50 -6.70 -15.02 9.78
C LEU A 50 -6.02 -16.41 9.76
N ASN A 51 -6.56 -17.35 8.98
CA ASN A 51 -6.01 -18.69 8.85
C ASN A 51 -4.93 -18.80 7.77
N CYS A 52 -4.72 -17.75 6.99
CA CYS A 52 -3.69 -17.74 5.97
C CYS A 52 -2.31 -17.65 6.64
N PRO A 53 -1.39 -18.63 6.42
CA PRO A 53 -0.10 -18.61 7.09
C PRO A 53 0.77 -17.46 6.60
N ARG A 54 1.48 -16.84 7.54
CA ARG A 54 2.42 -15.76 7.24
C ARG A 54 3.70 -16.33 6.64
N ASN A 55 4.26 -15.59 5.67
CA ASN A 55 5.56 -15.92 5.11
C ASN A 55 6.66 -15.53 6.11
N PRO A 56 7.50 -16.46 6.58
CA PRO A 56 8.56 -16.14 7.53
C PRO A 56 9.64 -15.22 6.96
N LYS A 57 9.70 -15.08 5.63
CA LYS A 57 10.62 -14.14 4.96
C LYS A 57 10.14 -12.69 4.94
N TRP A 58 8.89 -12.43 5.33
CA TRP A 58 8.36 -11.08 5.45
C TRP A 58 9.04 -10.34 6.61
N PRO A 59 9.43 -9.08 6.48
CA PRO A 59 9.27 -8.21 5.31
C PRO A 59 10.47 -8.20 4.34
N GLU A 60 11.50 -9.00 4.58
CA GLU A 60 12.72 -8.98 3.78
C GLU A 60 12.48 -9.31 2.31
N ASN A 61 11.61 -10.28 2.02
CA ASN A 61 11.25 -10.64 0.64
C ASN A 61 10.59 -9.46 -0.10
N TYR A 62 9.78 -8.67 0.58
CA TYR A 62 9.13 -7.51 -0.01
C TYR A 62 10.13 -6.37 -0.25
N ILE A 63 11.02 -6.14 0.70
CA ILE A 63 12.11 -5.15 0.56
C ILE A 63 13.00 -5.48 -0.65
N GLU A 64 13.36 -6.75 -0.82
CA GLU A 64 14.13 -7.20 -1.99
C GLU A 64 13.39 -6.92 -3.30
N ALA A 65 12.08 -7.20 -3.34
CA ALA A 65 11.26 -6.92 -4.51
C ALA A 65 11.19 -5.43 -4.84
N ILE A 66 11.14 -4.57 -3.83
CA ILE A 66 11.17 -3.11 -3.99
C ILE A 66 12.50 -2.68 -4.59
N GLU A 67 13.62 -3.18 -4.08
CA GLU A 67 14.95 -2.85 -4.60
C GLU A 67 15.13 -3.30 -6.05
N GLU A 68 14.63 -4.47 -6.42
CA GLU A 68 14.63 -4.93 -7.81
C GLU A 68 13.76 -4.05 -8.72
N ALA A 69 12.59 -3.64 -8.23
CA ALA A 69 11.67 -2.80 -8.98
C ALA A 69 12.24 -1.42 -9.27
N LYS A 70 13.09 -0.88 -8.40
CA LYS A 70 13.76 0.41 -8.61
C LYS A 70 14.60 0.44 -9.89
N GLU A 71 15.13 -0.70 -10.29
CA GLU A 71 15.94 -0.81 -11.51
C GLU A 71 15.09 -0.96 -12.78
N LYS A 72 13.81 -1.30 -12.65
CA LYS A 72 12.93 -1.63 -13.78
C LYS A 72 11.82 -0.61 -14.04
N TYR A 73 11.40 0.13 -13.02
CA TYR A 73 10.24 1.02 -13.09
C TYR A 73 10.59 2.44 -12.65
N ASP A 74 9.87 3.40 -13.22
CA ASP A 74 10.01 4.81 -12.86
C ASP A 74 9.33 5.12 -11.53
N ILE A 75 8.18 4.50 -11.28
CA ILE A 75 7.42 4.69 -10.04
C ILE A 75 7.04 3.32 -9.47
N ILE A 76 7.31 3.13 -8.19
CA ILE A 76 6.98 1.92 -7.46
C ILE A 76 6.06 2.29 -6.30
N PHE A 77 4.80 1.87 -6.37
CA PHE A 77 3.88 1.99 -5.25
C PHE A 77 4.06 0.81 -4.30
N VAL A 78 4.14 1.10 -3.03
CA VAL A 78 4.34 0.10 -1.97
C VAL A 78 3.27 0.25 -0.90
N LEU A 79 3.22 -0.73 0.01
CA LEU A 79 2.30 -0.76 1.13
C LEU A 79 2.36 0.54 1.94
N GLY A 80 1.22 1.24 2.05
CA GLY A 80 1.09 2.47 2.79
C GLY A 80 0.71 2.23 4.25
N ARG A 81 1.60 1.63 5.03
CA ARG A 81 1.40 1.38 6.46
C ARG A 81 2.53 1.96 7.27
N TYR A 82 2.17 2.50 8.43
CA TYR A 82 3.11 3.15 9.34
C TYR A 82 4.26 2.22 9.76
N ASP A 83 3.93 1.01 10.19
CA ASP A 83 4.92 0.04 10.63
C ASP A 83 5.91 -0.35 9.54
N PHE A 84 5.42 -0.52 8.31
CA PHE A 84 6.27 -0.83 7.18
C PHE A 84 7.13 0.39 6.77
N ASN A 85 6.57 1.58 6.80
CA ASN A 85 7.32 2.81 6.53
C ASN A 85 8.50 2.97 7.49
N LEU A 86 8.31 2.66 8.78
CA LEU A 86 9.40 2.67 9.75
C LEU A 86 10.50 1.69 9.38
N GLN A 87 10.14 0.50 8.90
CA GLN A 87 11.12 -0.48 8.48
C GLN A 87 11.95 -0.01 7.28
N MET A 88 11.32 0.67 6.33
CA MET A 88 12.05 1.28 5.21
C MET A 88 13.02 2.35 5.70
N LEU A 89 12.59 3.21 6.63
CA LEU A 89 13.46 4.24 7.21
C LEU A 89 14.66 3.64 7.93
N GLU A 90 14.45 2.61 8.73
CA GLU A 90 15.53 1.92 9.45
C GLU A 90 16.60 1.33 8.51
N ARG A 91 16.19 0.97 7.30
CA ARG A 91 17.10 0.44 6.28
C ARG A 91 17.70 1.51 5.36
N GLY A 92 17.43 2.78 5.63
CA GLY A 92 17.93 3.88 4.82
C GLY A 92 17.29 3.99 3.44
N ILE A 93 16.11 3.42 3.25
CA ILE A 93 15.38 3.50 1.98
C ILE A 93 14.61 4.81 1.93
N SER A 94 14.87 5.61 0.89
CA SER A 94 14.14 6.87 0.66
C SER A 94 12.82 6.59 -0.06
N PHE A 95 11.74 7.23 0.41
CA PHE A 95 10.42 7.08 -0.19
C PHE A 95 9.59 8.34 0.01
N TRP A 96 8.57 8.50 -0.81
CA TRP A 96 7.54 9.52 -0.66
C TRP A 96 6.29 8.89 -0.06
N VAL A 97 5.45 9.70 0.58
CA VAL A 97 4.15 9.26 1.07
C VAL A 97 3.03 9.99 0.34
N ALA A 98 2.00 9.24 -0.06
CA ALA A 98 0.81 9.79 -0.68
C ALA A 98 -0.41 9.41 0.17
N TYR A 99 -1.12 10.41 0.67
CA TYR A 99 -2.26 10.22 1.57
C TYR A 99 -3.25 11.40 1.42
N PRO A 100 -4.53 11.21 1.83
CA PRO A 100 -5.51 12.32 1.77
C PRO A 100 -5.07 13.49 2.65
N ASP A 101 -5.32 14.71 2.16
CA ASP A 101 -5.04 15.93 2.92
C ASP A 101 -5.87 15.96 4.22
N PRO A 102 -5.24 16.01 5.42
CA PRO A 102 -5.98 16.01 6.68
C PRO A 102 -6.79 17.29 6.93
N THR A 103 -6.51 18.37 6.19
CA THR A 103 -7.24 19.62 6.32
C THR A 103 -8.54 19.61 5.51
N ILE A 104 -8.75 18.63 4.62
CA ILE A 104 -9.92 18.50 3.76
C ILE A 104 -10.58 17.15 4.05
N SER A 105 -11.88 17.17 4.37
CA SER A 105 -12.63 15.93 4.60
C SER A 105 -12.87 15.20 3.27
N GLN A 106 -12.17 14.10 3.06
CA GLN A 106 -12.27 13.26 1.86
C GLN A 106 -12.66 11.81 2.18
N LYS A 107 -13.02 11.53 3.44
CA LYS A 107 -13.31 10.18 3.90
C LYS A 107 -14.39 9.50 3.06
N GLU A 108 -15.50 10.17 2.83
CA GLU A 108 -16.62 9.60 2.05
C GLU A 108 -16.22 9.28 0.61
N GLU A 109 -15.40 10.11 -0.01
CA GLU A 109 -14.87 9.86 -1.35
C GLU A 109 -14.01 8.62 -1.39
N TYR A 110 -13.12 8.44 -0.40
CA TYR A 110 -12.25 7.25 -0.32
C TYR A 110 -13.03 5.98 -0.02
N LEU A 111 -14.05 6.07 0.84
CA LEU A 111 -14.94 4.93 1.10
C LEU A 111 -15.71 4.54 -0.17
N GLU A 112 -16.17 5.51 -0.95
CA GLU A 112 -16.84 5.23 -2.22
C GLU A 112 -15.89 4.61 -3.25
N ARG A 113 -14.66 5.07 -3.34
CA ARG A 113 -13.63 4.45 -4.19
C ARG A 113 -13.41 2.99 -3.80
N ALA A 114 -13.31 2.70 -2.51
CA ALA A 114 -13.15 1.35 -2.00
C ALA A 114 -14.37 0.46 -2.32
N ARG A 115 -15.58 1.02 -2.20
CA ARG A 115 -16.82 0.32 -2.53
C ARG A 115 -16.89 -0.02 -4.02
N ARG A 116 -16.50 0.89 -4.89
CA ARG A 116 -16.47 0.67 -6.34
C ARG A 116 -15.45 -0.41 -6.76
N ARG A 117 -14.45 -0.67 -5.95
CA ARG A 117 -13.46 -1.73 -6.18
C ARG A 117 -13.94 -3.09 -5.67
N ASN A 118 -15.20 -3.20 -5.23
CA ASN A 118 -15.81 -4.42 -4.72
C ASN A 118 -15.06 -5.04 -3.52
N ASN A 119 -14.58 -4.20 -2.61
CA ASN A 119 -13.98 -4.66 -1.38
C ASN A 119 -15.01 -5.34 -0.48
N PRO A 120 -14.62 -6.40 0.26
CA PRO A 120 -15.53 -7.05 1.22
C PRO A 120 -16.04 -6.09 2.28
N GLN A 121 -17.23 -6.38 2.83
CA GLN A 121 -17.84 -5.56 3.88
C GLN A 121 -16.92 -5.40 5.09
N GLU A 122 -16.22 -6.47 5.49
CA GLU A 122 -15.27 -6.43 6.60
C GLU A 122 -14.14 -5.43 6.36
N PHE A 123 -13.63 -5.38 5.13
CA PHE A 123 -12.62 -4.39 4.76
C PHE A 123 -13.17 -2.98 4.86
N MET A 124 -14.40 -2.76 4.38
CA MET A 124 -15.06 -1.44 4.43
C MET A 124 -15.21 -0.96 5.87
N GLU A 125 -15.60 -1.85 6.78
CA GLU A 125 -15.73 -1.53 8.21
C GLU A 125 -14.39 -1.15 8.83
N ILE A 126 -13.34 -1.92 8.56
CA ILE A 126 -11.98 -1.66 9.04
C ILE A 126 -11.47 -0.34 8.49
N PHE A 127 -11.65 -0.09 7.20
CA PHE A 127 -11.20 1.14 6.56
C PHE A 127 -11.92 2.37 7.15
N SER A 128 -13.24 2.30 7.29
CA SER A 128 -14.03 3.38 7.88
C SER A 128 -13.61 3.66 9.33
N ALA A 129 -13.40 2.62 10.14
CA ALA A 129 -13.03 2.76 11.54
C ALA A 129 -11.61 3.31 11.74
N ASN A 130 -10.70 3.08 10.79
CA ASN A 130 -9.29 3.43 10.93
C ASN A 130 -8.84 4.58 10.03
N TYR A 131 -9.72 5.15 9.22
CA TYR A 131 -9.36 6.16 8.21
C TYR A 131 -8.57 7.31 8.82
N GLU A 132 -9.10 7.94 9.86
CA GLU A 132 -8.46 9.10 10.51
C GLU A 132 -7.13 8.71 11.16
N LYS A 133 -7.09 7.56 11.81
CA LYS A 133 -5.87 7.04 12.44
C LYS A 133 -4.77 6.80 11.41
N TRP A 134 -5.11 6.18 10.29
CA TRP A 134 -4.13 5.91 9.22
C TRP A 134 -3.68 7.20 8.54
N GLN A 135 -4.60 8.11 8.29
CA GLN A 135 -4.30 9.44 7.75
C GLN A 135 -3.34 10.21 8.65
N ASN A 136 -3.60 10.25 9.95
CA ASN A 136 -2.74 10.94 10.90
C ASN A 136 -1.36 10.31 11.01
N ARG A 137 -1.27 9.00 10.94
CA ARG A 137 0.01 8.29 10.93
C ARG A 137 0.84 8.57 9.68
N MET A 138 0.20 8.72 8.53
CA MET A 138 0.90 9.11 7.31
C MET A 138 1.33 10.57 7.35
N ASP A 139 0.50 11.44 7.93
CA ASP A 139 0.81 12.87 8.05
C ASP A 139 2.05 13.14 8.91
N CYS A 140 2.37 12.29 9.87
CA CYS A 140 3.55 12.50 10.73
C CYS A 140 4.87 12.46 9.96
N TYR A 141 4.92 11.89 8.75
CA TYR A 141 6.11 11.92 7.89
C TYR A 141 6.33 13.25 7.20
N ARG A 142 5.35 14.13 7.22
CA ARG A 142 5.40 15.43 6.54
C ARG A 142 6.60 16.29 6.97
N PHE A 143 7.02 16.13 8.21
CA PHE A 143 8.10 16.91 8.83
C PHE A 143 9.41 16.15 8.98
N GLN A 144 9.46 14.90 8.56
CA GLN A 144 10.67 14.07 8.60
C GLN A 144 11.37 14.17 7.24
N LYS A 145 12.18 15.20 7.08
CA LYS A 145 13.02 15.36 5.89
C LYS A 145 14.49 15.11 6.23
#